data_484c944583c53ca42a8492b8844a4a8d
#
_entry.id   484c944583c53ca42a8492b8844a4a8d
#
_cell.length_a   1.000
_cell.length_b   1.000
_cell.length_c   1.000
_cell.angle_alpha   90.00
_cell.angle_beta   90.00
_cell.angle_gamma   90.00
#
_symmetry.space_group_name_H-M   'P 1'
#
loop_
_entity.id
_entity.type
_entity.pdbx_description
1 polymer ?
#
loop_
_entity_poly.entity_id
_entity_poly.type
_entity_poly.pdbx_seq_one_letter_code
_entity_poly.pdbx_strand_id
1 'polypeptide(L)'
;AETCVGTVLPKKGSHMEYTYDFGDNWLHRITRMTDPKEGVTFGCVKVSGPDGVEDCGGFFGLESADQHVPTVEEVNRRLPKKLKTCEFVPPVNADNPDALTLRDVVSSKSMDVLSQIGADGGRKLTREECIDRSLKLIEEHPETLKLFLCGLCDKHYHVMTDALTKGVGQFDFPSTNEIGIFEGYPFVFLEQYRRTRYRVVAPVELRGIWQEHCMEWGLAHERWNEIERFASAAVRLYGSLGIGEFVTLLKQYEVPGPLLEECVAYLLDVRSYSGYATYAGVENELRLMDFDEENVLNEGLGHYADFCDKRADVPRNTALSRDGFLAYADDGYVEDVEPVRTLLAFLSKKVGKLHSADFVMKEIVGDLVLGDEPGEIVVSLPKYALPDREKYSEKLRMLITDVRHAIRLPIYNGHTYGDACRDRADAGD
;
A
#
# COMPACT_ATOMS: atom_id res chain seq x y z
N ALA A 1 -3.51 -9.31 9.72
CA ALA A 1 -4.39 -10.29 9.06
C ALA A 1 -4.31 -11.61 9.81
N GLU A 2 -5.42 -12.11 10.36
CA GLU A 2 -5.46 -13.44 10.99
C GLU A 2 -5.81 -14.47 9.92
N THR A 3 -4.81 -15.14 9.37
CA THR A 3 -5.03 -16.26 8.44
C THR A 3 -5.15 -17.56 9.24
N CYS A 4 -6.22 -18.34 9.02
CA CYS A 4 -6.39 -19.62 9.68
C CYS A 4 -5.27 -20.58 9.27
N VAL A 5 -4.56 -21.16 10.25
CA VAL A 5 -3.46 -22.13 10.01
C VAL A 5 -3.90 -23.29 9.11
N GLY A 6 -5.17 -23.71 9.21
CA GLY A 6 -5.75 -24.76 8.34
C GLY A 6 -5.82 -24.37 6.86
N THR A 7 -5.99 -23.08 6.56
CA THR A 7 -5.99 -22.56 5.18
C THR A 7 -4.57 -22.57 4.60
N VAL A 8 -3.58 -22.16 5.41
CA VAL A 8 -2.17 -22.12 4.99
C VAL A 8 -1.53 -23.50 4.94
N LEU A 9 -1.96 -24.39 5.82
CA LEU A 9 -1.46 -25.77 5.93
C LEU A 9 -2.58 -26.77 5.64
N PRO A 10 -3.09 -26.86 4.40
CA PRO A 10 -4.31 -27.60 4.08
C PRO A 10 -4.18 -29.13 4.24
N LYS A 11 -2.96 -29.69 4.10
CA LYS A 11 -2.74 -31.14 4.15
C LYS A 11 -1.47 -31.52 4.91
N LYS A 12 -1.37 -32.77 5.34
CA LYS A 12 -0.16 -33.33 5.93
C LYS A 12 1.07 -33.09 5.05
N GLY A 13 2.15 -32.59 5.64
CA GLY A 13 3.38 -32.20 4.96
C GLY A 13 3.39 -30.78 4.43
N SER A 14 2.27 -30.04 4.42
CA SER A 14 2.28 -28.61 4.14
C SER A 14 3.11 -27.91 5.19
N HIS A 15 3.87 -26.91 4.78
CA HIS A 15 4.66 -26.08 5.69
C HIS A 15 4.59 -24.61 5.27
N MET A 16 4.76 -23.73 6.23
CA MET A 16 4.95 -22.30 6.04
C MET A 16 6.21 -21.85 6.76
N GLU A 17 6.82 -20.83 6.25
CA GLU A 17 7.94 -20.15 6.88
C GLU A 17 7.54 -18.70 7.09
N TYR A 18 7.85 -18.13 8.24
CA TYR A 18 7.70 -16.72 8.50
C TYR A 18 8.92 -16.21 9.26
N THR A 19 9.29 -14.97 9.00
CA THR A 19 10.35 -14.29 9.72
C THR A 19 9.71 -13.49 10.85
N TYR A 20 10.13 -13.75 12.08
CA TYR A 20 9.78 -12.99 13.25
C TYR A 20 10.96 -12.11 13.61
N ASP A 21 10.68 -10.90 14.08
CA ASP A 21 11.69 -9.91 14.37
C ASP A 21 12.66 -9.67 13.21
N PHE A 22 12.33 -8.69 12.38
CA PHE A 22 13.13 -8.37 11.19
C PHE A 22 14.55 -7.84 11.53
N GLY A 23 14.77 -7.38 12.78
CA GLY A 23 16.09 -7.00 13.27
C GLY A 23 16.99 -8.23 13.46
N ASP A 24 16.50 -9.25 14.12
CA ASP A 24 17.20 -10.49 14.43
C ASP A 24 17.03 -11.59 13.35
N ASN A 25 16.08 -11.39 12.45
CA ASN A 25 15.82 -12.26 11.29
C ASN A 25 15.54 -13.74 11.64
N TRP A 26 14.74 -13.98 12.70
CA TRP A 26 14.35 -15.32 13.10
C TRP A 26 13.43 -15.98 12.09
N LEU A 27 13.89 -17.06 11.47
CA LEU A 27 13.10 -17.85 10.52
C LEU A 27 12.38 -19.00 11.24
N HIS A 28 11.05 -18.95 11.26
CA HIS A 28 10.21 -19.99 11.82
C HIS A 28 9.60 -20.86 10.72
N ARG A 29 9.75 -22.17 10.85
CA ARG A 29 9.10 -23.13 9.97
C ARG A 29 8.02 -23.91 10.73
N ILE A 30 6.77 -23.78 10.28
CA ILE A 30 5.63 -24.50 10.80
C ILE A 30 5.23 -25.59 9.80
N THR A 31 5.15 -26.85 10.21
CA THR A 31 4.80 -27.96 9.34
C THR A 31 3.61 -28.75 9.92
N ARG A 32 2.58 -29.00 9.11
CA ARG A 32 1.47 -29.88 9.49
C ARG A 32 1.91 -31.33 9.42
N MET A 33 2.06 -31.96 10.56
CA MET A 33 2.55 -33.34 10.66
C MET A 33 1.44 -34.39 10.55
N THR A 34 0.24 -34.07 11.02
CA THR A 34 -0.91 -35.00 11.04
C THR A 34 -2.20 -34.23 10.74
N ASP A 35 -3.23 -34.96 10.35
CA ASP A 35 -4.57 -34.38 10.28
C ASP A 35 -5.13 -34.12 11.69
N PRO A 36 -5.94 -33.05 11.87
CA PRO A 36 -6.57 -32.78 13.14
C PRO A 36 -7.44 -33.94 13.57
N LYS A 37 -7.36 -34.30 14.86
CA LYS A 37 -8.23 -35.31 15.45
C LYS A 37 -9.34 -34.61 16.25
N GLU A 38 -10.56 -35.05 16.09
CA GLU A 38 -11.69 -34.58 16.90
C GLU A 38 -11.37 -34.71 18.40
N GLY A 39 -11.69 -33.66 19.18
CA GLY A 39 -11.52 -33.66 20.63
C GLY A 39 -10.08 -33.38 21.13
N VAL A 40 -9.11 -33.11 20.26
CA VAL A 40 -7.76 -32.74 20.70
C VAL A 40 -7.70 -31.25 21.00
N THR A 41 -7.44 -30.91 22.26
CA THR A 41 -7.15 -29.54 22.66
C THR A 41 -5.78 -29.11 22.17
N PHE A 42 -5.69 -27.83 21.76
CA PHE A 42 -4.44 -27.21 21.37
C PHE A 42 -3.43 -27.20 22.51
N GLY A 43 -2.19 -27.58 22.24
CA GLY A 43 -1.13 -27.59 23.22
C GLY A 43 0.20 -28.11 22.65
N CYS A 44 1.28 -27.76 23.33
CA CYS A 44 2.61 -28.29 23.04
C CYS A 44 2.73 -29.71 23.58
N VAL A 45 3.24 -30.63 22.75
CA VAL A 45 3.44 -32.05 23.12
C VAL A 45 4.93 -32.42 23.24
N LYS A 46 5.82 -31.62 22.65
CA LYS A 46 7.26 -31.84 22.69
C LYS A 46 8.01 -30.55 22.43
N VAL A 47 9.05 -30.28 23.16
CA VAL A 47 9.99 -29.18 22.97
C VAL A 47 11.39 -29.75 22.79
N SER A 48 12.21 -29.14 21.96
CA SER A 48 13.64 -29.44 21.85
C SER A 48 14.39 -28.19 21.37
N GLY A 49 15.51 -27.89 22.01
CA GLY A 49 16.33 -26.72 21.79
C GLY A 49 15.99 -25.54 22.72
N PRO A 50 16.88 -24.54 22.79
CA PRO A 50 16.70 -23.38 23.63
C PRO A 50 15.56 -22.46 23.15
N ASP A 51 15.00 -21.65 24.06
CA ASP A 51 14.13 -20.54 23.72
C ASP A 51 14.88 -19.52 22.89
N GLY A 52 14.20 -18.88 21.92
CA GLY A 52 14.68 -17.67 21.29
C GLY A 52 14.71 -16.53 22.32
N VAL A 53 15.76 -15.73 22.29
CA VAL A 53 15.89 -14.53 23.13
C VAL A 53 15.60 -13.34 22.24
N GLU A 54 14.60 -12.52 22.63
CA GLU A 54 14.27 -11.28 21.90
C GLU A 54 15.42 -10.27 22.01
N ASP A 55 15.63 -9.47 20.97
CA ASP A 55 16.64 -8.40 20.89
C ASP A 55 18.07 -8.85 21.19
N CYS A 56 18.40 -10.11 20.91
CA CYS A 56 19.74 -10.63 21.18
C CYS A 56 20.76 -10.39 20.05
N GLY A 57 20.36 -9.79 18.93
CA GLY A 57 21.22 -9.57 17.76
C GLY A 57 21.33 -10.79 16.84
N GLY A 58 20.25 -11.57 16.77
CA GLY A 58 20.13 -12.73 15.92
C GLY A 58 20.95 -13.93 16.38
N PHE A 59 21.30 -14.80 15.45
CA PHE A 59 22.02 -16.06 15.74
C PHE A 59 23.34 -15.84 16.51
N PHE A 60 24.07 -14.79 16.19
CA PHE A 60 25.35 -14.50 16.85
C PHE A 60 25.20 -14.02 18.31
N GLY A 61 24.12 -13.29 18.59
CA GLY A 61 23.82 -12.88 19.95
C GLY A 61 23.31 -14.03 20.83
N LEU A 62 22.62 -15.00 20.22
CA LEU A 62 22.11 -16.18 20.91
C LEU A 62 23.24 -17.04 21.52
N GLU A 63 24.42 -17.09 20.91
CA GLU A 63 25.56 -17.84 21.47
C GLU A 63 26.05 -17.29 22.81
N SER A 64 25.84 -16.01 23.07
CA SER A 64 26.23 -15.34 24.31
C SER A 64 25.07 -15.19 25.31
N ALA A 65 23.84 -15.51 24.93
CA ALA A 65 22.68 -15.43 25.78
C ALA A 65 22.53 -16.66 26.67
N ASP A 66 21.93 -16.49 27.83
CA ASP A 66 21.66 -17.60 28.77
C ASP A 66 20.57 -18.50 28.16
N GLN A 67 20.98 -19.65 27.63
CA GLN A 67 20.13 -20.54 26.87
C GLN A 67 19.31 -21.45 27.78
N HIS A 68 18.04 -21.12 27.95
CA HIS A 68 17.07 -21.96 28.65
C HIS A 68 16.33 -22.88 27.65
N VAL A 69 16.27 -24.18 27.92
CA VAL A 69 15.40 -25.12 27.18
C VAL A 69 14.09 -25.25 27.95
N PRO A 70 12.99 -24.67 27.42
CA PRO A 70 11.72 -24.70 28.15
C PRO A 70 11.13 -26.09 28.21
N THR A 71 10.42 -26.39 29.29
CA THR A 71 9.62 -27.62 29.41
C THR A 71 8.32 -27.51 28.64
N VAL A 72 7.70 -28.65 28.33
CA VAL A 72 6.38 -28.70 27.68
C VAL A 72 5.33 -27.96 28.55
N GLU A 73 5.41 -28.08 29.85
CA GLU A 73 4.53 -27.41 30.83
C GLU A 73 4.69 -25.89 30.76
N GLU A 74 5.91 -25.39 30.66
CA GLU A 74 6.19 -23.95 30.54
C GLU A 74 5.65 -23.39 29.26
N VAL A 75 5.89 -24.07 28.13
CA VAL A 75 5.34 -23.64 26.83
C VAL A 75 3.81 -23.63 26.88
N ASN A 76 3.18 -24.70 27.38
CA ASN A 76 1.72 -24.77 27.50
C ASN A 76 1.12 -23.72 28.44
N ARG A 77 1.86 -23.27 29.44
CA ARG A 77 1.45 -22.17 30.31
C ARG A 77 1.48 -20.82 29.63
N ARG A 78 2.47 -20.60 28.78
CA ARG A 78 2.65 -19.36 28.00
C ARG A 78 1.66 -19.25 26.84
N LEU A 79 1.17 -20.38 26.30
CA LEU A 79 0.21 -20.38 25.19
C LEU A 79 -1.04 -19.58 25.56
N PRO A 80 -1.42 -18.56 24.77
CA PRO A 80 -2.59 -17.74 25.06
C PRO A 80 -3.86 -18.57 25.18
N LYS A 81 -4.72 -18.26 26.16
CA LYS A 81 -6.02 -18.93 26.31
C LYS A 81 -6.89 -18.84 25.04
N LYS A 82 -6.74 -17.77 24.27
CA LYS A 82 -7.42 -17.56 22.97
C LYS A 82 -7.08 -18.62 21.93
N LEU A 83 -5.85 -19.16 21.90
CA LEU A 83 -5.48 -20.22 20.96
C LEU A 83 -6.19 -21.56 21.27
N LYS A 84 -6.73 -21.73 22.49
CA LYS A 84 -7.47 -22.93 22.88
C LYS A 84 -8.90 -23.00 22.31
N THR A 85 -9.38 -21.93 21.73
CA THR A 85 -10.75 -21.79 21.20
C THR A 85 -10.77 -21.36 19.72
N CYS A 86 -9.74 -21.72 18.93
CA CYS A 86 -9.83 -21.49 17.48
C CYS A 86 -11.03 -22.25 16.92
N GLU A 87 -12.08 -21.53 16.55
CA GLU A 87 -13.17 -22.10 15.77
C GLU A 87 -12.61 -22.63 14.45
N PHE A 88 -12.98 -23.86 14.13
CA PHE A 88 -12.67 -24.40 12.82
C PHE A 88 -13.47 -23.62 11.78
N VAL A 89 -12.78 -22.85 10.95
CA VAL A 89 -13.39 -22.23 9.78
C VAL A 89 -13.27 -23.21 8.63
N PRO A 90 -14.37 -23.69 8.07
CA PRO A 90 -14.32 -24.64 6.97
C PRO A 90 -13.60 -24.01 5.77
N PRO A 91 -12.73 -24.76 5.07
CA PRO A 91 -12.06 -24.26 3.88
C PRO A 91 -13.10 -23.99 2.78
N VAL A 92 -12.99 -22.83 2.15
CA VAL A 92 -13.81 -22.49 0.98
C VAL A 92 -13.35 -23.33 -0.21
N ASN A 93 -14.29 -23.97 -0.90
CA ASN A 93 -14.00 -24.65 -2.15
C ASN A 93 -14.04 -23.67 -3.32
N ALA A 94 -12.90 -23.06 -3.60
CA ALA A 94 -12.74 -22.08 -4.68
C ALA A 94 -12.53 -22.71 -6.08
N ASP A 95 -12.49 -24.04 -6.17
CA ASP A 95 -12.28 -24.74 -7.47
C ASP A 95 -13.55 -24.78 -8.35
N ASN A 96 -14.71 -24.47 -7.76
CA ASN A 96 -15.96 -24.30 -8.48
C ASN A 96 -16.57 -22.92 -8.21
N PRO A 97 -16.14 -21.86 -8.92
CA PRO A 97 -16.63 -20.50 -8.70
C PRO A 97 -18.14 -20.33 -8.89
N ASP A 98 -18.76 -21.16 -9.72
CA ASP A 98 -20.20 -21.11 -10.01
C ASP A 98 -21.08 -21.68 -8.88
N ALA A 99 -20.47 -22.38 -7.93
CA ALA A 99 -21.14 -22.88 -6.73
C ALA A 99 -20.75 -22.10 -5.47
N LEU A 100 -19.83 -21.15 -5.55
CA LEU A 100 -19.39 -20.37 -4.41
C LEU A 100 -20.43 -19.30 -4.06
N THR A 101 -21.01 -19.39 -2.87
CA THR A 101 -21.98 -18.42 -2.37
C THR A 101 -21.32 -17.32 -1.51
N LEU A 102 -21.99 -16.18 -1.39
CA LEU A 102 -21.56 -15.11 -0.51
C LEU A 102 -21.49 -15.57 0.95
N ARG A 103 -22.43 -16.44 1.38
CA ARG A 103 -22.40 -17.03 2.72
C ARG A 103 -21.13 -17.88 2.95
N ASP A 104 -20.69 -18.66 1.96
CA ASP A 104 -19.45 -19.45 2.07
C ASP A 104 -18.23 -18.54 2.29
N VAL A 105 -18.13 -17.45 1.51
CA VAL A 105 -17.04 -16.49 1.61
C VAL A 105 -17.06 -15.79 2.96
N VAL A 106 -18.19 -15.22 3.36
CA VAL A 106 -18.33 -14.48 4.62
C VAL A 106 -18.09 -15.41 5.82
N SER A 107 -18.60 -16.66 5.77
CA SER A 107 -18.39 -17.67 6.82
C SER A 107 -16.91 -18.07 6.97
N SER A 108 -16.08 -17.84 5.95
CA SER A 108 -14.64 -18.12 6.02
C SER A 108 -13.82 -17.00 6.68
N LYS A 109 -14.42 -15.85 7.01
CA LYS A 109 -13.70 -14.73 7.61
C LYS A 109 -13.54 -14.90 9.12
N SER A 110 -12.49 -14.29 9.68
CA SER A 110 -12.27 -14.26 11.13
C SER A 110 -13.36 -13.45 11.86
N MET A 111 -13.55 -13.70 13.16
CA MET A 111 -14.47 -12.90 13.97
C MET A 111 -14.09 -11.42 14.02
N ASP A 112 -12.82 -11.09 13.93
CA ASP A 112 -12.36 -9.70 13.95
C ASP A 112 -12.85 -8.96 12.69
N VAL A 113 -12.74 -9.58 11.51
CA VAL A 113 -13.28 -9.03 10.25
C VAL A 113 -14.80 -8.95 10.31
N LEU A 114 -15.49 -10.02 10.72
CA LEU A 114 -16.95 -10.05 10.81
C LEU A 114 -17.50 -9.02 11.79
N SER A 115 -16.83 -8.80 12.92
CA SER A 115 -17.26 -7.82 13.91
C SER A 115 -17.10 -6.37 13.43
N GLN A 116 -16.14 -6.08 12.57
CA GLN A 116 -15.96 -4.77 11.95
C GLN A 116 -17.11 -4.44 10.99
N ILE A 117 -17.57 -5.42 10.21
CA ILE A 117 -18.69 -5.26 9.26
C ILE A 117 -20.02 -5.12 10.02
N GLY A 118 -20.22 -5.94 11.05
CA GLY A 118 -21.47 -6.04 11.80
C GLY A 118 -21.54 -5.15 13.06
N ALA A 119 -20.64 -4.16 13.24
CA ALA A 119 -20.59 -3.33 14.43
C ALA A 119 -21.94 -2.63 14.71
N ASP A 120 -22.47 -2.83 15.91
CA ASP A 120 -23.73 -2.22 16.35
C ASP A 120 -23.56 -1.70 17.77
N GLY A 121 -23.24 -0.43 17.90
CA GLY A 121 -23.36 0.34 19.13
C GLY A 121 -22.76 -0.28 20.41
N GLY A 122 -21.79 -1.20 20.28
CA GLY A 122 -21.11 -1.83 21.43
C GLY A 122 -21.71 -3.17 21.90
N ARG A 123 -22.74 -3.71 21.23
CA ARG A 123 -23.25 -5.05 21.52
C ARG A 123 -22.31 -6.12 20.95
N LYS A 124 -21.93 -7.08 21.77
CA LYS A 124 -21.17 -8.26 21.32
C LYS A 124 -22.11 -9.22 20.57
N LEU A 125 -21.89 -9.37 19.26
CA LEU A 125 -22.65 -10.26 18.39
C LEU A 125 -22.03 -11.67 18.37
N THR A 126 -22.88 -12.66 18.11
CA THR A 126 -22.44 -14.03 17.79
C THR A 126 -21.90 -14.06 16.35
N ARG A 127 -21.15 -15.12 16.01
CA ARG A 127 -20.64 -15.31 14.65
C ARG A 127 -21.74 -15.34 13.60
N GLU A 128 -22.83 -16.06 13.87
CA GLU A 128 -23.95 -16.18 12.94
C GLU A 128 -24.67 -14.84 12.74
N GLU A 129 -24.88 -14.07 13.81
CA GLU A 129 -25.44 -12.71 13.71
C GLU A 129 -24.54 -11.79 12.86
N CYS A 130 -23.22 -11.90 12.97
CA CYS A 130 -22.29 -11.14 12.14
C CYS A 130 -22.36 -11.56 10.65
N ILE A 131 -22.45 -12.87 10.39
CA ILE A 131 -22.59 -13.41 9.02
C ILE A 131 -23.89 -12.88 8.40
N ASP A 132 -25.04 -13.04 9.08
CA ASP A 132 -26.34 -12.62 8.56
C ASP A 132 -26.37 -11.10 8.30
N ARG A 133 -25.77 -10.29 9.16
CA ARG A 133 -25.64 -8.84 8.93
C ARG A 133 -24.77 -8.50 7.74
N SER A 134 -23.64 -9.20 7.57
CA SER A 134 -22.76 -8.99 6.43
C SER A 134 -23.45 -9.31 5.10
N LEU A 135 -24.25 -10.39 5.06
CA LEU A 135 -25.05 -10.74 3.89
C LEU A 135 -26.10 -9.64 3.60
N LYS A 136 -26.82 -9.22 4.64
CA LYS A 136 -27.84 -8.18 4.54
C LYS A 136 -27.24 -6.84 4.09
N LEU A 137 -26.03 -6.51 4.52
CA LEU A 137 -25.34 -5.29 4.09
C LEU A 137 -25.18 -5.23 2.57
N ILE A 138 -24.74 -6.34 1.94
CA ILE A 138 -24.58 -6.38 0.48
C ILE A 138 -25.93 -6.34 -0.25
N GLU A 139 -26.97 -6.99 0.30
CA GLU A 139 -28.30 -6.98 -0.30
C GLU A 139 -28.94 -5.59 -0.25
N GLU A 140 -28.82 -4.88 0.88
CA GLU A 140 -29.42 -3.56 1.08
C GLU A 140 -28.56 -2.41 0.54
N HIS A 141 -27.23 -2.61 0.44
CA HIS A 141 -26.24 -1.60 0.09
C HIS A 141 -25.25 -2.11 -0.97
N PRO A 142 -25.72 -2.44 -2.19
CA PRO A 142 -24.86 -2.91 -3.28
C PRO A 142 -23.80 -1.87 -3.69
N GLU A 143 -24.03 -0.59 -3.37
CA GLU A 143 -23.06 0.51 -3.56
C GLU A 143 -21.75 0.30 -2.80
N THR A 144 -21.69 -0.57 -1.80
CA THR A 144 -20.41 -0.94 -1.13
C THR A 144 -19.46 -1.63 -2.08
N LEU A 145 -19.96 -2.44 -3.03
CA LEU A 145 -19.16 -3.01 -4.10
C LEU A 145 -18.69 -1.94 -5.09
N LYS A 146 -19.58 -0.99 -5.45
CA LYS A 146 -19.22 0.17 -6.30
C LYS A 146 -18.08 0.97 -5.69
N LEU A 147 -18.17 1.32 -4.40
CA LEU A 147 -17.14 2.07 -3.69
C LEU A 147 -15.81 1.33 -3.68
N PHE A 148 -15.82 0.03 -3.40
CA PHE A 148 -14.63 -0.79 -3.45
C PHE A 148 -14.00 -0.78 -4.85
N LEU A 149 -14.79 -1.02 -5.91
CA LEU A 149 -14.32 -1.02 -7.30
C LEU A 149 -13.73 0.33 -7.70
N CYS A 150 -14.38 1.42 -7.34
CA CYS A 150 -13.90 2.77 -7.64
C CYS A 150 -12.56 3.08 -6.95
N GLY A 151 -12.28 2.48 -5.79
CA GLY A 151 -11.02 2.65 -5.07
C GLY A 151 -9.84 1.81 -5.58
N LEU A 152 -10.07 0.95 -6.56
CA LEU A 152 -9.01 0.11 -7.13
C LEU A 152 -8.28 0.84 -8.25
N CYS A 153 -6.95 0.74 -8.28
CA CYS A 153 -6.19 1.10 -9.48
C CYS A 153 -6.53 0.17 -10.65
N ASP A 154 -6.25 0.58 -11.88
CA ASP A 154 -6.60 -0.16 -13.11
C ASP A 154 -6.23 -1.65 -13.04
N LYS A 155 -5.03 -1.98 -12.56
CA LYS A 155 -4.56 -3.37 -12.42
C LYS A 155 -5.47 -4.19 -11.53
N HIS A 156 -5.80 -3.69 -10.33
CA HIS A 156 -6.65 -4.39 -9.37
C HIS A 156 -8.11 -4.39 -9.79
N TYR A 157 -8.56 -3.32 -10.42
CA TYR A 157 -9.89 -3.23 -11.02
C TYR A 157 -10.10 -4.32 -12.08
N HIS A 158 -9.13 -4.53 -12.98
CA HIS A 158 -9.20 -5.61 -13.96
C HIS A 158 -9.24 -7.00 -13.32
N VAL A 159 -8.45 -7.25 -12.28
CA VAL A 159 -8.50 -8.52 -11.54
C VAL A 159 -9.88 -8.73 -10.92
N MET A 160 -10.44 -7.70 -10.30
CA MET A 160 -11.74 -7.80 -9.65
C MET A 160 -12.88 -7.95 -10.65
N THR A 161 -12.88 -7.19 -11.76
CA THR A 161 -13.91 -7.31 -12.81
C THR A 161 -13.83 -8.63 -13.55
N ASP A 162 -12.66 -9.22 -13.71
CA ASP A 162 -12.50 -10.60 -14.19
C ASP A 162 -13.13 -11.59 -13.21
N ALA A 163 -12.92 -11.44 -11.89
CA ALA A 163 -13.57 -12.27 -10.89
C ALA A 163 -15.10 -12.12 -10.93
N LEU A 164 -15.60 -10.89 -11.05
CA LEU A 164 -17.05 -10.62 -11.13
C LEU A 164 -17.68 -11.12 -12.43
N THR A 165 -16.94 -11.15 -13.52
CA THR A 165 -17.46 -11.55 -14.85
C THR A 165 -17.29 -13.03 -15.12
N LYS A 166 -16.12 -13.60 -14.79
CA LYS A 166 -15.69 -14.97 -15.11
C LYS A 166 -15.68 -15.90 -13.88
N GLY A 167 -15.98 -15.36 -12.69
CA GLY A 167 -15.88 -16.06 -11.40
C GLY A 167 -14.49 -15.98 -10.76
N VAL A 168 -13.42 -15.79 -11.55
CA VAL A 168 -12.03 -15.78 -11.07
C VAL A 168 -11.23 -14.70 -11.76
N GLY A 169 -10.57 -13.84 -10.98
CA GLY A 169 -9.51 -12.93 -11.41
C GLY A 169 -8.16 -13.41 -10.91
N GLN A 170 -7.10 -13.25 -11.68
CA GLN A 170 -5.76 -13.75 -11.35
C GLN A 170 -4.72 -12.65 -11.42
N PHE A 171 -3.73 -12.73 -10.52
CA PHE A 171 -2.57 -11.85 -10.56
C PHE A 171 -1.32 -12.56 -10.05
N ASP A 172 -0.18 -12.19 -10.64
CA ASP A 172 1.11 -12.81 -10.40
C ASP A 172 2.01 -11.85 -9.58
N PHE A 173 2.78 -12.42 -8.66
CA PHE A 173 3.78 -11.70 -7.86
C PHE A 173 3.27 -10.44 -7.12
N PRO A 174 2.11 -10.50 -6.44
CA PRO A 174 1.63 -9.34 -5.72
C PRO A 174 2.55 -8.99 -4.55
N SER A 175 2.65 -7.69 -4.27
CA SER A 175 3.20 -7.21 -3.00
C SER A 175 2.26 -7.53 -1.84
N THR A 176 2.74 -7.41 -0.61
CA THR A 176 1.90 -7.59 0.58
C THR A 176 0.75 -6.59 0.62
N ASN A 177 0.99 -5.35 0.16
CA ASN A 177 -0.04 -4.31 0.09
C ASN A 177 -1.15 -4.68 -0.91
N GLU A 178 -0.79 -5.18 -2.10
CA GLU A 178 -1.77 -5.63 -3.11
C GLU A 178 -2.63 -6.80 -2.61
N ILE A 179 -2.06 -7.72 -1.83
CA ILE A 179 -2.80 -8.79 -1.17
C ILE A 179 -3.78 -8.19 -0.15
N GLY A 180 -3.31 -7.24 0.67
CA GLY A 180 -4.10 -6.56 1.69
C GLY A 180 -5.34 -5.84 1.15
N ILE A 181 -5.30 -5.33 -0.08
CA ILE A 181 -6.45 -4.70 -0.75
C ILE A 181 -7.63 -5.68 -0.84
N PHE A 182 -7.40 -6.88 -1.36
CA PHE A 182 -8.46 -7.90 -1.51
C PHE A 182 -8.82 -8.59 -0.18
N GLU A 183 -7.87 -8.73 0.74
CA GLU A 183 -8.15 -9.21 2.10
C GLU A 183 -9.02 -8.25 2.88
N GLY A 184 -8.83 -6.95 2.67
CA GLY A 184 -9.62 -5.87 3.27
C GLY A 184 -11.07 -5.81 2.79
N TYR A 185 -11.39 -6.41 1.62
CA TYR A 185 -12.77 -6.52 1.15
C TYR A 185 -13.34 -7.90 1.49
N PRO A 186 -14.20 -8.01 2.50
CA PRO A 186 -14.57 -9.29 3.11
C PRO A 186 -15.48 -10.17 2.25
N PHE A 187 -16.03 -9.64 1.17
CA PHE A 187 -17.05 -10.29 0.35
C PHE A 187 -16.48 -11.08 -0.84
N VAL A 188 -15.16 -11.08 -1.01
CA VAL A 188 -14.46 -11.93 -1.99
C VAL A 188 -13.54 -12.92 -1.29
N PHE A 189 -13.23 -14.00 -1.97
CA PHE A 189 -12.27 -14.99 -1.49
C PHE A 189 -10.94 -14.83 -2.21
N LEU A 190 -9.87 -14.61 -1.44
CA LEU A 190 -8.51 -14.54 -1.94
C LEU A 190 -7.78 -15.82 -1.63
N GLU A 191 -7.14 -16.43 -2.62
CA GLU A 191 -6.40 -17.66 -2.48
C GLU A 191 -5.05 -17.62 -3.17
N GLN A 192 -4.00 -18.06 -2.47
CA GLN A 192 -2.73 -18.38 -3.09
C GLN A 192 -2.79 -19.81 -3.65
N TYR A 193 -2.92 -19.97 -4.95
CA TYR A 193 -3.03 -21.29 -5.59
C TYR A 193 -1.68 -21.83 -6.13
N ARG A 194 -0.66 -20.94 -6.24
CA ARG A 194 0.73 -21.30 -6.55
C ARG A 194 1.68 -20.38 -5.79
N ARG A 195 2.98 -20.73 -5.71
CA ARG A 195 3.98 -20.01 -4.91
C ARG A 195 3.96 -18.47 -5.10
N THR A 196 3.66 -17.99 -6.30
CA THR A 196 3.70 -16.57 -6.66
C THR A 196 2.43 -16.09 -7.34
N ARG A 197 1.36 -16.91 -7.31
CA ARG A 197 0.10 -16.64 -8.00
C ARG A 197 -1.06 -16.66 -7.05
N TYR A 198 -1.86 -15.62 -7.16
CA TYR A 198 -3.06 -15.44 -6.38
C TYR A 198 -4.28 -15.39 -7.29
N ARG A 199 -5.42 -15.79 -6.77
CA ARG A 199 -6.71 -15.64 -7.43
C ARG A 199 -7.70 -15.00 -6.48
N VAL A 200 -8.49 -14.07 -7.01
CA VAL A 200 -9.69 -13.52 -6.38
C VAL A 200 -10.87 -14.27 -6.93
N VAL A 201 -11.73 -14.81 -6.08
CA VAL A 201 -12.94 -15.52 -6.47
C VAL A 201 -14.14 -14.76 -5.95
N ALA A 202 -15.03 -14.36 -6.88
CA ALA A 202 -16.24 -13.63 -6.55
C ALA A 202 -17.43 -14.61 -6.43
N PRO A 203 -18.21 -14.56 -5.33
CA PRO A 203 -19.40 -15.36 -5.17
C PRO A 203 -20.50 -14.96 -6.17
N VAL A 204 -21.41 -15.91 -6.42
CA VAL A 204 -22.45 -15.75 -7.47
C VAL A 204 -23.35 -14.55 -7.25
N GLU A 205 -23.64 -14.19 -6.00
CA GLU A 205 -24.47 -13.03 -5.66
C GLU A 205 -23.79 -11.70 -6.06
N LEU A 206 -22.50 -11.52 -5.80
CA LEU A 206 -21.77 -10.34 -6.25
C LEU A 206 -21.67 -10.25 -7.77
N ARG A 207 -21.55 -11.40 -8.43
CA ARG A 207 -21.54 -11.48 -9.90
C ARG A 207 -22.87 -11.04 -10.49
N GLY A 208 -24.00 -11.41 -9.84
CA GLY A 208 -25.34 -10.92 -10.20
C GLY A 208 -25.45 -9.41 -10.09
N ILE A 209 -25.07 -8.84 -8.95
CA ILE A 209 -25.05 -7.39 -8.72
C ILE A 209 -24.19 -6.67 -9.77
N TRP A 210 -23.00 -7.19 -10.06
CA TRP A 210 -22.11 -6.64 -11.08
C TRP A 210 -22.77 -6.63 -12.48
N GLN A 211 -23.44 -7.71 -12.88
CA GLN A 211 -24.11 -7.78 -14.18
C GLN A 211 -25.18 -6.70 -14.36
N GLU A 212 -25.85 -6.32 -13.30
CA GLU A 212 -26.89 -5.28 -13.32
C GLU A 212 -26.30 -3.86 -13.43
N HIS A 213 -25.10 -3.63 -12.88
CA HIS A 213 -24.53 -2.29 -12.71
C HIS A 213 -23.20 -2.05 -13.46
N CYS A 214 -22.65 -3.04 -14.17
CA CYS A 214 -21.29 -2.99 -14.71
C CYS A 214 -20.99 -1.76 -15.58
N MET A 215 -21.95 -1.31 -16.40
CA MET A 215 -21.77 -0.13 -17.25
C MET A 215 -21.66 1.17 -16.43
N GLU A 216 -22.58 1.36 -15.49
CA GLU A 216 -22.58 2.54 -14.62
C GLU A 216 -21.33 2.61 -13.75
N TRP A 217 -20.97 1.48 -13.11
CA TRP A 217 -19.84 1.42 -12.20
C TRP A 217 -18.49 1.46 -12.93
N GLY A 218 -18.44 0.95 -14.16
CA GLY A 218 -17.27 1.13 -15.02
C GLY A 218 -16.98 2.60 -15.31
N LEU A 219 -18.01 3.36 -15.69
CA LEU A 219 -17.89 4.81 -15.91
C LEU A 219 -17.51 5.56 -14.63
N ALA A 220 -18.05 5.14 -13.49
CA ALA A 220 -17.68 5.73 -12.20
C ALA A 220 -16.20 5.47 -11.87
N HIS A 221 -15.70 4.25 -12.08
CA HIS A 221 -14.29 3.91 -11.87
C HIS A 221 -13.36 4.74 -12.77
N GLU A 222 -13.66 4.85 -14.09
CA GLU A 222 -12.86 5.66 -15.01
C GLU A 222 -12.76 7.12 -14.53
N ARG A 223 -13.89 7.69 -14.08
CA ARG A 223 -13.94 9.06 -13.57
C ARG A 223 -13.11 9.23 -12.31
N TRP A 224 -13.21 8.29 -11.39
CA TRP A 224 -12.49 8.34 -10.13
C TRP A 224 -10.99 8.15 -10.32
N ASN A 225 -10.60 7.23 -11.20
CA ASN A 225 -9.21 7.03 -11.59
C ASN A 225 -8.60 8.30 -12.23
N GLU A 226 -9.38 9.02 -13.03
CA GLU A 226 -8.94 10.31 -13.57
C GLU A 226 -8.69 11.35 -12.46
N ILE A 227 -9.64 11.51 -11.52
CA ILE A 227 -9.50 12.43 -10.37
C ILE A 227 -8.26 12.06 -9.54
N GLU A 228 -8.04 10.78 -9.27
CA GLU A 228 -6.88 10.29 -8.53
C GLU A 228 -5.56 10.62 -9.26
N ARG A 229 -5.52 10.40 -10.56
CA ARG A 229 -4.33 10.76 -11.36
C ARG A 229 -4.04 12.26 -11.28
N PHE A 230 -5.05 13.12 -11.31
CA PHE A 230 -4.89 14.55 -11.10
C PHE A 230 -4.41 14.86 -9.68
N ALA A 231 -4.94 14.21 -8.65
CA ALA A 231 -4.52 14.39 -7.27
C ALA A 231 -3.05 13.98 -7.08
N SER A 232 -2.66 12.81 -7.59
CA SER A 232 -1.28 12.31 -7.55
C SER A 232 -0.31 13.24 -8.27
N ALA A 233 -0.66 13.71 -9.47
CA ALA A 233 0.14 14.68 -10.21
C ALA A 233 0.28 16.01 -9.46
N ALA A 234 -0.82 16.51 -8.88
CA ALA A 234 -0.84 17.76 -8.15
C ALA A 234 0.07 17.73 -6.92
N VAL A 235 0.01 16.68 -6.11
CA VAL A 235 0.86 16.59 -4.91
C VAL A 235 2.33 16.35 -5.26
N ARG A 236 2.63 15.65 -6.34
CA ARG A 236 4.03 15.48 -6.81
C ARG A 236 4.62 16.76 -7.40
N LEU A 237 3.80 17.62 -7.97
CA LEU A 237 4.24 18.92 -8.50
C LEU A 237 4.28 20.04 -7.44
N TYR A 238 3.33 19.99 -6.50
CA TYR A 238 3.11 21.11 -5.58
C TYR A 238 3.31 20.72 -4.11
N GLY A 239 3.47 19.43 -3.79
CA GLY A 239 3.61 18.91 -2.43
C GLY A 239 2.29 18.90 -1.65
N SER A 240 1.59 20.03 -1.63
CA SER A 240 0.24 20.13 -1.09
C SER A 240 -0.57 21.22 -1.81
N LEU A 241 -1.90 21.10 -1.76
CA LEU A 241 -2.81 22.14 -2.22
C LEU A 241 -4.17 22.02 -1.52
N GLY A 242 -4.83 23.16 -1.28
CA GLY A 242 -6.19 23.19 -0.74
C GLY A 242 -7.18 22.50 -1.67
N ILE A 243 -8.22 21.86 -1.11
CA ILE A 243 -9.22 21.12 -1.90
C ILE A 243 -9.95 22.03 -2.91
N GLY A 244 -10.21 23.28 -2.54
CA GLY A 244 -10.82 24.27 -3.44
C GLY A 244 -9.91 24.64 -4.62
N GLU A 245 -8.61 24.66 -4.41
CA GLU A 245 -7.61 24.86 -5.46
C GLU A 245 -7.52 23.64 -6.36
N PHE A 246 -7.60 22.44 -5.80
CA PHE A 246 -7.64 21.20 -6.57
C PHE A 246 -8.87 21.16 -7.51
N VAL A 247 -10.05 21.49 -7.00
CA VAL A 247 -11.26 21.60 -7.85
C VAL A 247 -11.07 22.65 -8.95
N THR A 248 -10.41 23.77 -8.66
CA THR A 248 -10.10 24.80 -9.67
C THR A 248 -9.15 24.26 -10.74
N LEU A 249 -8.14 23.48 -10.32
CA LEU A 249 -7.21 22.79 -11.21
C LEU A 249 -7.92 21.81 -12.15
N LEU A 250 -8.83 20.98 -11.61
CA LEU A 250 -9.63 20.06 -12.41
C LEU A 250 -10.45 20.80 -13.48
N LYS A 251 -11.07 21.95 -13.14
CA LYS A 251 -11.79 22.80 -14.09
C LYS A 251 -10.87 23.40 -15.16
N GLN A 252 -9.66 23.81 -14.79
CA GLN A 252 -8.66 24.32 -15.73
C GLN A 252 -8.32 23.29 -16.82
N TYR A 253 -8.26 22.01 -16.44
CA TYR A 253 -7.98 20.91 -17.36
C TYR A 253 -9.23 20.26 -17.97
N GLU A 254 -10.38 20.95 -17.85
CA GLU A 254 -11.66 20.52 -18.44
C GLU A 254 -12.10 19.11 -17.99
N VAL A 255 -11.74 18.71 -16.75
CA VAL A 255 -12.24 17.46 -16.16
C VAL A 255 -13.74 17.63 -15.91
N PRO A 256 -14.61 16.78 -16.50
CA PRO A 256 -16.04 16.97 -16.41
C PRO A 256 -16.56 16.92 -14.97
N GLY A 257 -17.10 18.02 -14.52
CA GLY A 257 -18.05 18.15 -13.41
C GLY A 257 -17.76 17.53 -12.05
N PRO A 258 -16.50 17.39 -11.53
CA PRO A 258 -16.40 17.04 -10.14
C PRO A 258 -16.90 18.23 -9.31
N LEU A 259 -17.98 18.01 -8.58
CA LEU A 259 -18.36 18.91 -7.52
C LEU A 259 -17.34 18.76 -6.40
N LEU A 260 -17.12 19.83 -5.64
CA LEU A 260 -16.25 19.79 -4.47
C LEU A 260 -16.60 18.62 -3.54
N GLU A 261 -17.89 18.39 -3.33
CA GLU A 261 -18.44 17.31 -2.51
C GLU A 261 -18.05 15.91 -3.02
N GLU A 262 -18.06 15.70 -4.34
CA GLU A 262 -17.62 14.42 -4.93
C GLU A 262 -16.12 14.19 -4.75
N CYS A 263 -15.31 15.22 -4.90
CA CYS A 263 -13.87 15.12 -4.67
C CYS A 263 -13.57 14.83 -3.19
N VAL A 264 -14.26 15.48 -2.28
CA VAL A 264 -14.11 15.24 -0.83
C VAL A 264 -14.58 13.84 -0.46
N ALA A 265 -15.75 13.41 -0.96
CA ALA A 265 -16.25 12.05 -0.73
C ALA A 265 -15.25 11.00 -1.27
N TYR A 266 -14.74 11.17 -2.47
CA TYR A 266 -13.71 10.32 -3.05
C TYR A 266 -12.49 10.19 -2.12
N LEU A 267 -11.95 11.31 -1.68
CA LEU A 267 -10.73 11.33 -0.88
C LEU A 267 -10.92 10.82 0.55
N LEU A 268 -12.14 10.94 1.11
CA LEU A 268 -12.47 10.45 2.46
C LEU A 268 -12.90 8.99 2.48
N ASP A 269 -13.71 8.57 1.52
CA ASP A 269 -14.36 7.26 1.52
C ASP A 269 -13.55 6.20 0.77
N VAL A 270 -12.75 6.65 -0.21
CA VAL A 270 -11.95 5.78 -1.06
C VAL A 270 -10.48 6.06 -0.80
N ARG A 271 -9.92 5.35 0.16
CA ARG A 271 -8.47 5.35 0.32
C ARG A 271 -7.85 4.75 -0.93
N SER A 272 -7.22 5.60 -1.73
CA SER A 272 -6.41 5.17 -2.86
C SER A 272 -5.23 4.34 -2.34
N TYR A 273 -5.21 3.06 -2.67
CA TYR A 273 -4.09 2.17 -2.32
C TYR A 273 -2.90 2.31 -3.28
N SER A 274 -3.00 3.20 -4.26
CA SER A 274 -1.99 3.36 -5.31
C SER A 274 -1.52 4.80 -5.48
N GLY A 275 -2.17 5.77 -4.82
CA GLY A 275 -1.88 7.18 -5.01
C GLY A 275 -0.77 7.70 -4.09
N TYR A 276 -0.14 8.77 -4.54
CA TYR A 276 0.81 9.55 -3.73
C TYR A 276 0.11 10.62 -2.88
N ALA A 277 -1.20 10.81 -3.10
CA ALA A 277 -1.99 11.84 -2.43
C ALA A 277 -2.70 11.27 -1.19
N THR A 278 -2.63 12.01 -0.10
CA THR A 278 -3.47 11.83 1.09
C THR A 278 -4.30 13.06 1.34
N TYR A 279 -5.45 12.89 1.97
CA TYR A 279 -6.31 14.01 2.36
C TYR A 279 -6.16 14.31 3.84
N ALA A 280 -5.62 15.50 4.16
CA ALA A 280 -5.54 16.03 5.50
C ALA A 280 -6.85 16.78 5.83
N GLY A 281 -7.79 16.10 6.48
CA GLY A 281 -9.13 16.60 6.72
C GLY A 281 -9.21 17.84 7.61
N VAL A 282 -8.29 17.99 8.56
CA VAL A 282 -8.25 19.13 9.50
C VAL A 282 -7.92 20.43 8.76
N GLU A 283 -6.92 20.40 7.87
CA GLU A 283 -6.47 21.56 7.09
C GLU A 283 -7.23 21.71 5.77
N ASN A 284 -8.04 20.71 5.41
CA ASN A 284 -8.76 20.64 4.13
C ASN A 284 -7.82 20.71 2.92
N GLU A 285 -6.73 19.95 2.96
CA GLU A 285 -5.66 19.91 1.97
C GLU A 285 -5.43 18.51 1.43
N LEU A 286 -5.02 18.43 0.15
CA LEU A 286 -4.32 17.28 -0.41
C LEU A 286 -2.83 17.43 -0.12
N ARG A 287 -2.18 16.35 0.32
CA ARG A 287 -0.75 16.29 0.59
C ARG A 287 -0.09 15.11 -0.09
N LEU A 288 1.21 15.22 -0.32
CA LEU A 288 2.03 14.06 -0.64
C LEU A 288 1.98 13.08 0.56
N MET A 289 1.82 11.78 0.29
CA MET A 289 1.65 10.75 1.33
C MET A 289 2.82 10.73 2.34
N ASP A 290 4.04 11.01 1.86
CA ASP A 290 5.24 11.06 2.70
C ASP A 290 5.26 12.26 3.67
N PHE A 291 4.34 13.21 3.52
CA PHE A 291 4.08 14.29 4.48
C PHE A 291 2.94 13.96 5.47
N ASP A 292 2.44 12.71 5.49
CA ASP A 292 1.35 12.32 6.36
C ASP A 292 1.80 12.18 7.83
N GLU A 293 0.84 12.34 8.75
CA GLU A 293 1.07 12.53 10.18
C GLU A 293 1.84 11.39 10.88
N GLU A 294 1.81 10.15 10.39
CA GLU A 294 2.56 9.05 11.01
C GLU A 294 4.08 9.20 10.84
N ASN A 295 4.54 9.72 9.72
CA ASN A 295 5.95 10.08 9.52
C ASN A 295 6.28 11.44 10.15
N VAL A 296 5.29 12.32 10.25
CA VAL A 296 5.36 13.67 10.79
C VAL A 296 5.54 13.68 12.32
N LEU A 297 4.99 12.73 13.05
CA LEU A 297 5.09 12.68 14.53
C LEU A 297 6.49 12.31 15.05
N ASN A 298 7.35 11.72 14.24
CA ASN A 298 8.69 11.34 14.69
C ASN A 298 9.82 12.29 14.29
N GLU A 299 9.71 13.02 13.16
CA GLU A 299 10.69 14.05 12.74
C GLU A 299 10.11 15.07 11.72
N GLY A 300 8.92 14.86 11.20
CA GLY A 300 8.44 15.46 9.96
C GLY A 300 7.63 16.75 10.05
N LEU A 301 7.10 17.16 11.22
CA LEU A 301 6.42 18.47 11.36
C LEU A 301 7.36 19.63 11.00
N GLY A 302 8.64 19.48 11.32
CA GLY A 302 9.68 20.43 10.92
C GLY A 302 9.89 20.47 9.41
N HIS A 303 9.95 19.31 8.75
CA HIS A 303 10.18 19.22 7.30
C HIS A 303 9.03 19.79 6.48
N TYR A 304 7.78 19.50 6.85
CA TYR A 304 6.63 20.05 6.14
C TYR A 304 6.47 21.56 6.33
N ALA A 305 6.71 22.08 7.53
CA ALA A 305 6.70 23.52 7.79
C ALA A 305 7.81 24.24 7.01
N ASP A 306 9.04 23.74 7.05
CA ASP A 306 10.17 24.23 6.28
C ASP A 306 9.90 24.18 4.75
N PHE A 307 9.26 23.12 4.30
CA PHE A 307 8.83 22.97 2.91
C PHE A 307 7.81 24.05 2.53
N CYS A 308 6.80 24.28 3.35
CA CYS A 308 5.80 25.33 3.12
C CYS A 308 6.43 26.73 3.13
N ASP A 309 7.33 27.01 4.06
CA ASP A 309 8.02 28.30 4.16
C ASP A 309 8.90 28.55 2.94
N LYS A 310 9.65 27.56 2.48
CA LYS A 310 10.54 27.70 1.30
C LYS A 310 9.79 28.00 0.00
N ARG A 311 8.54 27.54 -0.13
CA ARG A 311 7.71 27.74 -1.34
C ARG A 311 6.74 28.92 -1.27
N ALA A 312 6.53 29.52 -0.09
CA ALA A 312 5.48 30.52 0.15
C ALA A 312 5.47 31.70 -0.83
N ASP A 313 6.66 32.13 -1.29
CA ASP A 313 6.82 33.27 -2.21
C ASP A 313 6.86 32.85 -3.69
N VAL A 314 6.64 31.60 -4.03
CA VAL A 314 6.65 31.12 -5.41
C VAL A 314 5.21 30.84 -5.88
N PRO A 315 4.70 31.57 -6.89
CA PRO A 315 3.37 31.28 -7.45
C PRO A 315 3.33 29.86 -8.02
N ARG A 316 2.15 29.24 -8.05
CA ARG A 316 2.00 27.90 -8.61
C ARG A 316 2.19 27.91 -10.12
N ASN A 317 2.95 26.97 -10.65
CA ASN A 317 3.09 26.78 -12.08
C ASN A 317 1.80 26.17 -12.66
N THR A 318 1.12 26.92 -13.52
CA THR A 318 -0.13 26.50 -14.20
C THR A 318 0.05 26.36 -15.71
N ALA A 319 1.28 26.43 -16.21
CA ALA A 319 1.55 26.49 -17.67
C ALA A 319 1.69 25.12 -18.34
N LEU A 320 1.54 24.01 -17.60
CA LEU A 320 1.64 22.66 -18.16
C LEU A 320 0.39 22.33 -18.99
N SER A 321 0.59 21.60 -20.13
CA SER A 321 -0.51 20.95 -20.81
C SER A 321 -1.11 19.85 -19.95
N ARG A 322 -2.35 19.41 -20.23
CA ARG A 322 -2.99 18.30 -19.51
C ARG A 322 -2.11 17.05 -19.48
N ASP A 323 -1.59 16.61 -20.63
CA ASP A 323 -0.73 15.41 -20.71
C ASP A 323 0.58 15.62 -19.97
N GLY A 324 1.20 16.80 -20.07
CA GLY A 324 2.39 17.14 -19.34
C GLY A 324 2.19 17.18 -17.82
N PHE A 325 1.00 17.59 -17.36
CA PHE A 325 0.63 17.55 -15.96
C PHE A 325 0.39 16.10 -15.49
N LEU A 326 -0.41 15.32 -16.22
CA LEU A 326 -0.74 13.93 -15.86
C LEU A 326 0.44 12.97 -15.93
N ALA A 327 1.52 13.31 -16.64
CA ALA A 327 2.75 12.53 -16.61
C ALA A 327 3.32 12.39 -15.19
N TYR A 328 3.12 13.39 -14.34
CA TYR A 328 3.54 13.33 -12.93
C TYR A 328 2.70 12.37 -12.06
N ALA A 329 1.55 11.89 -12.56
CA ALA A 329 0.79 10.86 -11.86
C ALA A 329 1.44 9.48 -11.99
N ASP A 330 2.26 9.26 -13.02
CA ASP A 330 2.84 7.95 -13.30
C ASP A 330 4.00 7.65 -12.34
N ASP A 331 4.00 6.44 -11.76
CA ASP A 331 5.05 6.03 -10.82
C ASP A 331 6.42 6.04 -11.47
N GLY A 332 7.32 6.79 -10.81
CA GLY A 332 8.70 6.95 -11.26
C GLY A 332 8.85 7.77 -12.53
N TYR A 333 7.85 8.58 -12.89
CA TYR A 333 8.05 9.60 -13.94
C TYR A 333 9.17 10.56 -13.54
N VAL A 334 10.09 10.75 -14.46
CA VAL A 334 11.18 11.72 -14.35
C VAL A 334 11.25 12.48 -15.67
N GLU A 335 11.33 13.81 -15.60
CA GLU A 335 11.43 14.66 -16.79
C GLU A 335 12.65 14.29 -17.64
N ASP A 336 12.45 14.09 -18.95
CA ASP A 336 13.54 13.78 -19.90
C ASP A 336 14.33 15.05 -20.29
N VAL A 337 15.16 15.51 -19.36
CA VAL A 337 16.07 16.67 -19.55
C VAL A 337 17.53 16.24 -19.50
N GLU A 338 18.42 17.08 -20.09
CA GLU A 338 19.84 16.74 -20.23
C GLU A 338 20.53 16.35 -18.89
N PRO A 339 20.35 17.06 -17.76
CA PRO A 339 20.95 16.67 -16.49
C PRO A 339 20.49 15.28 -16.02
N VAL A 340 19.21 14.93 -16.23
CA VAL A 340 18.67 13.61 -15.90
C VAL A 340 19.34 12.52 -16.72
N ARG A 341 19.44 12.70 -18.05
CA ARG A 341 20.14 11.77 -18.93
C ARG A 341 21.62 11.61 -18.53
N THR A 342 22.29 12.70 -18.15
CA THR A 342 23.68 12.69 -17.73
C THR A 342 23.89 11.92 -16.41
N LEU A 343 23.02 12.14 -15.41
CA LEU A 343 23.05 11.40 -14.15
C LEU A 343 22.73 9.92 -14.40
N LEU A 344 21.73 9.59 -15.20
CA LEU A 344 21.37 8.22 -15.53
C LEU A 344 22.51 7.46 -16.24
N ALA A 345 23.19 8.12 -17.17
CA ALA A 345 24.37 7.57 -17.84
C ALA A 345 25.57 7.36 -16.88
N PHE A 346 25.69 8.20 -15.84
CA PHE A 346 26.67 8.00 -14.77
C PHE A 346 26.28 6.82 -13.89
N LEU A 347 25.05 6.74 -13.42
CA LEU A 347 24.52 5.67 -12.57
C LEU A 347 24.63 4.30 -13.26
N SER A 348 24.31 4.20 -14.55
CA SER A 348 24.40 2.97 -15.34
C SER A 348 25.80 2.31 -15.31
N LYS A 349 26.86 3.09 -15.03
CA LYS A 349 28.23 2.61 -14.91
C LYS A 349 28.66 2.27 -13.47
N LYS A 350 27.84 2.62 -12.48
CA LYS A 350 28.21 2.60 -11.05
C LYS A 350 27.29 1.75 -10.18
N VAL A 351 26.04 1.52 -10.64
CA VAL A 351 25.05 0.72 -9.91
C VAL A 351 25.51 -0.74 -9.80
N GLY A 352 25.23 -1.35 -8.66
CA GLY A 352 25.52 -2.75 -8.38
C GLY A 352 24.71 -3.70 -9.28
N LYS A 353 25.17 -4.95 -9.42
CA LYS A 353 24.57 -5.95 -10.32
C LYS A 353 23.09 -6.30 -10.01
N LEU A 354 22.62 -6.01 -8.82
CA LEU A 354 21.27 -6.37 -8.35
C LEU A 354 20.23 -5.26 -8.58
N HIS A 355 20.66 -4.05 -8.98
CA HIS A 355 19.78 -2.90 -9.15
C HIS A 355 19.94 -2.28 -10.53
N SER A 356 18.91 -1.58 -11.00
CA SER A 356 19.00 -0.79 -12.22
C SER A 356 19.37 0.66 -11.91
N ALA A 357 19.90 1.37 -12.90
CA ALA A 357 20.15 2.80 -12.79
C ALA A 357 18.83 3.58 -12.61
N ASP A 358 17.75 3.10 -13.25
CA ASP A 358 16.41 3.69 -13.13
C ASP A 358 15.88 3.58 -11.70
N PHE A 359 16.13 2.47 -11.00
CA PHE A 359 15.76 2.34 -9.59
C PHE A 359 16.44 3.41 -8.73
N VAL A 360 17.77 3.55 -8.86
CA VAL A 360 18.52 4.57 -8.09
C VAL A 360 18.09 6.00 -8.48
N MET A 361 17.77 6.22 -9.76
CA MET A 361 17.25 7.51 -10.21
C MET A 361 15.90 7.85 -9.56
N LYS A 362 15.00 6.89 -9.46
CA LYS A 362 13.70 7.06 -8.79
C LYS A 362 13.86 7.43 -7.32
N GLU A 363 14.76 6.76 -6.60
CA GLU A 363 15.09 7.10 -5.20
C GLU A 363 15.59 8.54 -5.10
N ILE A 364 16.58 8.93 -5.94
CA ILE A 364 17.12 10.30 -5.94
C ILE A 364 16.03 11.34 -6.23
N VAL A 365 15.15 11.07 -7.20
CA VAL A 365 14.08 12.02 -7.54
C VAL A 365 13.01 12.06 -6.44
N GLY A 366 12.72 10.91 -5.80
CA GLY A 366 11.85 10.84 -4.63
C GLY A 366 12.34 11.76 -3.50
N ASP A 367 13.61 11.63 -3.12
CA ASP A 367 14.23 12.44 -2.08
C ASP A 367 14.23 13.95 -2.47
N LEU A 368 14.49 14.26 -3.75
CA LEU A 368 14.40 15.65 -4.24
C LEU A 368 12.97 16.23 -4.17
N VAL A 369 11.96 15.39 -4.44
CA VAL A 369 10.53 15.76 -4.31
C VAL A 369 10.18 16.08 -2.87
N LEU A 370 10.75 15.35 -1.91
CA LEU A 370 10.60 15.61 -0.46
C LEU A 370 11.38 16.84 0.01
N GLY A 371 12.26 17.38 -0.83
CA GLY A 371 13.02 18.61 -0.54
C GLY A 371 14.40 18.38 0.04
N ASP A 372 14.89 17.13 0.02
CA ASP A 372 16.21 16.79 0.54
C ASP A 372 17.32 17.47 -0.25
N GLU A 373 18.39 17.81 0.45
CA GLU A 373 19.55 18.44 -0.17
C GLU A 373 20.44 17.38 -0.88
N PRO A 374 21.03 17.70 -2.05
CA PRO A 374 21.84 16.76 -2.81
C PRO A 374 22.95 16.08 -2.00
N GLY A 375 23.48 16.75 -0.96
CA GLY A 375 24.48 16.19 -0.06
C GLY A 375 23.92 15.08 0.84
N GLU A 376 22.72 15.27 1.34
CA GLU A 376 22.01 14.31 2.19
C GLU A 376 21.61 13.10 1.38
N ILE A 377 21.08 13.31 0.17
CA ILE A 377 20.72 12.22 -0.77
C ILE A 377 21.92 11.32 -1.06
N VAL A 378 23.13 11.88 -1.30
CA VAL A 378 24.32 11.06 -1.51
C VAL A 378 24.63 10.20 -0.29
N VAL A 379 24.37 10.67 0.91
CA VAL A 379 24.61 9.92 2.16
C VAL A 379 23.53 8.85 2.39
N SER A 380 22.27 9.13 2.09
CA SER A 380 21.13 8.21 2.30
C SER A 380 21.14 7.04 1.31
N LEU A 381 21.62 7.23 0.06
CA LEU A 381 21.62 6.17 -0.96
C LEU A 381 22.24 4.86 -0.42
N PRO A 382 21.56 3.71 -0.60
CA PRO A 382 22.02 2.44 -0.06
C PRO A 382 23.32 1.96 -0.68
N LYS A 383 24.30 1.52 0.14
CA LYS A 383 25.58 0.99 -0.34
C LYS A 383 25.43 -0.26 -1.23
N TYR A 384 24.37 -1.04 -1.03
CA TYR A 384 24.08 -2.20 -1.87
C TYR A 384 23.64 -1.82 -3.30
N ALA A 385 22.95 -0.67 -3.43
CA ALA A 385 22.51 -0.16 -4.73
C ALA A 385 23.63 0.60 -5.44
N LEU A 386 24.42 1.36 -4.72
CA LEU A 386 25.52 2.17 -5.24
C LEU A 386 26.83 1.89 -4.48
N PRO A 387 27.51 0.74 -4.79
CA PRO A 387 28.81 0.43 -4.20
C PRO A 387 29.83 1.54 -4.49
N ASP A 388 30.79 1.73 -3.60
CA ASP A 388 31.86 2.74 -3.77
C ASP A 388 31.38 4.21 -3.90
N ARG A 389 30.12 4.54 -3.54
CA ARG A 389 29.57 5.91 -3.65
C ARG A 389 30.49 6.95 -3.04
N GLU A 390 31.23 6.60 -2.00
CA GLU A 390 32.17 7.49 -1.29
C GLU A 390 33.30 7.96 -2.20
N LYS A 391 33.73 7.14 -3.19
CA LYS A 391 34.80 7.49 -4.14
C LYS A 391 34.42 8.58 -5.15
N TYR A 392 33.13 8.79 -5.36
CA TYR A 392 32.61 9.74 -6.34
C TYR A 392 31.47 10.61 -5.78
N SER A 393 31.41 10.72 -4.45
CA SER A 393 30.37 11.47 -3.75
C SER A 393 30.24 12.93 -4.22
N GLU A 394 31.34 13.63 -4.41
CA GLU A 394 31.35 15.00 -4.91
C GLU A 394 30.79 15.09 -6.34
N LYS A 395 31.22 14.17 -7.23
CA LYS A 395 30.70 14.14 -8.60
C LYS A 395 29.20 13.81 -8.61
N LEU A 396 28.76 12.88 -7.77
CA LEU A 396 27.36 12.50 -7.65
C LEU A 396 26.53 13.67 -7.10
N ARG A 397 27.02 14.35 -6.06
CA ARG A 397 26.38 15.56 -5.50
C ARG A 397 26.18 16.65 -6.57
N MET A 398 27.21 16.93 -7.38
CA MET A 398 27.11 17.88 -8.49
C MET A 398 26.02 17.47 -9.49
N LEU A 399 26.02 16.20 -9.93
CA LEU A 399 25.02 15.72 -10.88
C LEU A 399 23.59 15.78 -10.32
N ILE A 400 23.39 15.46 -9.05
CA ILE A 400 22.09 15.59 -8.39
C ILE A 400 21.67 17.05 -8.29
N THR A 401 22.60 17.96 -8.01
CA THR A 401 22.34 19.41 -8.00
C THR A 401 21.90 19.90 -9.37
N ASP A 402 22.57 19.45 -10.44
CA ASP A 402 22.18 19.80 -11.82
C ASP A 402 20.77 19.30 -12.16
N VAL A 403 20.42 18.08 -11.71
CA VAL A 403 19.06 17.52 -11.85
C VAL A 403 18.05 18.37 -11.08
N ARG A 404 18.32 18.65 -9.80
CA ARG A 404 17.45 19.49 -8.93
C ARG A 404 17.11 20.84 -9.58
N HIS A 405 18.06 21.45 -10.27
CA HIS A 405 17.85 22.74 -10.93
C HIS A 405 17.08 22.64 -12.25
N ALA A 406 17.08 21.45 -12.88
CA ALA A 406 16.53 21.25 -14.20
C ALA A 406 15.11 20.68 -14.23
N ILE A 407 14.70 19.94 -13.18
CA ILE A 407 13.35 19.37 -13.08
C ILE A 407 12.43 20.26 -12.27
N ARG A 408 11.12 20.05 -12.43
CA ARG A 408 10.09 20.72 -11.62
C ARG A 408 9.94 20.01 -10.29
N LEU A 409 9.93 20.80 -9.22
CA LEU A 409 9.86 20.25 -7.86
C LEU A 409 8.79 20.97 -7.02
N PRO A 410 8.20 20.26 -6.06
CA PRO A 410 7.23 20.84 -5.13
C PRO A 410 7.77 22.03 -4.35
N ILE A 411 9.05 21.99 -3.95
CA ILE A 411 9.71 23.09 -3.23
C ILE A 411 9.79 24.39 -4.05
N TYR A 412 9.62 24.31 -5.38
CA TYR A 412 9.52 25.44 -6.29
C TYR A 412 8.10 25.59 -6.86
N ASN A 413 7.12 25.01 -6.19
CA ASN A 413 5.70 25.05 -6.52
C ASN A 413 5.40 24.67 -7.99
N GLY A 414 6.08 23.59 -8.45
CA GLY A 414 5.97 23.06 -9.81
C GLY A 414 6.80 23.78 -10.87
N HIS A 415 7.70 24.67 -10.48
CA HIS A 415 8.68 25.30 -11.36
C HIS A 415 10.02 24.58 -11.32
N THR A 416 10.86 24.83 -12.33
CA THR A 416 12.31 24.59 -12.21
C THR A 416 12.94 25.64 -11.30
N TYR A 417 14.11 25.37 -10.78
CA TYR A 417 14.84 26.36 -9.96
C TYR A 417 15.03 27.69 -10.69
N GLY A 418 15.40 27.68 -11.98
CA GLY A 418 15.63 28.88 -12.77
C GLY A 418 14.36 29.71 -13.00
N ASP A 419 13.20 29.03 -13.17
CA ASP A 419 11.91 29.70 -13.30
C ASP A 419 11.50 30.35 -11.98
N ALA A 420 11.57 29.58 -10.88
CA ALA A 420 11.24 30.05 -9.53
C ALA A 420 12.09 31.28 -9.11
N CYS A 421 13.37 31.34 -9.50
CA CYS A 421 14.22 32.52 -9.23
C CYS A 421 13.78 33.76 -10.03
N ARG A 422 13.30 33.57 -11.27
CA ARG A 422 12.77 34.69 -12.09
C ARG A 422 11.46 35.24 -11.51
N ASP A 423 10.53 34.33 -11.18
CA ASP A 423 9.23 34.71 -10.64
C ASP A 423 9.34 35.45 -9.29
N ARG A 424 10.33 35.09 -8.46
CA ARG A 424 10.61 35.82 -7.21
C ARG A 424 11.18 37.22 -7.47
N ALA A 425 12.00 37.38 -8.49
CA ALA A 425 12.54 38.69 -8.88
C ALA A 425 11.44 39.62 -9.40
N ASP A 426 10.52 39.10 -10.21
CA ASP A 426 9.39 39.84 -10.79
C ASP A 426 8.31 40.20 -9.74
N ALA A 427 8.20 39.44 -8.66
CA ALA A 427 7.25 39.69 -7.57
C ALA A 427 7.78 40.70 -6.52
N GLY A 428 9.06 41.03 -6.57
CA GLY A 428 9.74 41.95 -5.66
C GLY A 428 9.88 43.42 -6.15
N ASP A 429 9.46 43.68 -7.41
CA ASP A 429 9.36 45.02 -7.99
C ASP A 429 7.87 45.50 -7.96
#